data_dddb07289d090b605fbe5ab47c8094da
#
_entry.id   dddb07289d090b605fbe5ab47c8094da
#
_cell.length_a   1.000
_cell.length_b   1.000
_cell.length_c   1.000
_cell.angle_alpha   90.00
_cell.angle_beta   90.00
_cell.angle_gamma   90.00
#
_symmetry.space_group_name_H-M   'P 1'
#
loop_
_entity.id
_entity.type
_entity.pdbx_description
1 polymer ?
#
loop_
_entity_poly.entity_id
_entity_poly.type
_entity_poly.pdbx_seq_one_letter_code
_entity_poly.pdbx_strand_id
1 'polypeptide(L)'
;MNNLSNTAKKLDKVFEIAGIVLGALAIAAIVLVALITVAYLFKLDPDMIGTGYENFDIGFVELKIAEAYAPNKWLVLLQAAITLLVSCRLFYDGRRGVGYIREILQPMKEEKPFASVVSVNLKKLAKLSISIGILVNVISLAEQIMMIFVYDLPGLLI
;
A
#
# COMPACT_ATOMS: atom_id res chain seq x y z
N MET A 1 1.58 -27.07 -27.65
CA MET A 1 2.45 -26.79 -26.50
C MET A 1 3.12 -25.42 -26.59
N ASN A 2 3.46 -24.87 -27.74
CA ASN A 2 4.09 -23.52 -27.84
C ASN A 2 3.31 -22.36 -27.22
N ASN A 3 1.99 -22.45 -27.05
CA ASN A 3 1.17 -21.36 -26.51
C ASN A 3 1.38 -21.14 -25.00
N LEU A 4 1.54 -22.20 -24.20
CA LEU A 4 1.70 -22.08 -22.73
C LEU A 4 3.02 -21.38 -22.39
N SER A 5 4.12 -21.82 -22.99
CA SER A 5 5.45 -21.25 -22.79
C SER A 5 5.50 -19.77 -23.20
N ASN A 6 4.89 -19.42 -24.34
CA ASN A 6 4.84 -18.03 -24.82
C ASN A 6 3.99 -17.14 -23.91
N THR A 7 2.85 -17.66 -23.42
CA THR A 7 2.02 -16.93 -22.46
C THR A 7 2.75 -16.72 -21.12
N ALA A 8 3.42 -17.75 -20.61
CA ALA A 8 4.21 -17.65 -19.39
C ALA A 8 5.35 -16.60 -19.50
N LYS A 9 6.02 -16.53 -20.66
CA LYS A 9 7.06 -15.50 -20.92
C LYS A 9 6.49 -14.09 -20.93
N LYS A 10 5.32 -13.88 -21.56
CA LYS A 10 4.66 -12.57 -21.57
C LYS A 10 4.22 -12.15 -20.17
N LEU A 11 3.60 -13.06 -19.41
CA LEU A 11 3.18 -12.80 -18.04
C LEU A 11 4.38 -12.49 -17.12
N ASP A 12 5.47 -13.25 -17.23
CA ASP A 12 6.67 -12.98 -16.43
C ASP A 12 7.20 -11.56 -16.64
N LYS A 13 7.21 -11.07 -17.89
CA LYS A 13 7.63 -9.70 -18.19
C LYS A 13 6.69 -8.65 -17.58
N VAL A 14 5.39 -8.89 -17.58
CA VAL A 14 4.40 -8.01 -16.93
C VAL A 14 4.64 -7.98 -15.42
N PHE A 15 4.82 -9.13 -14.79
CA PHE A 15 5.10 -9.21 -13.35
C PHE A 15 6.47 -8.64 -12.99
N GLU A 16 7.46 -8.71 -13.86
CA GLU A 16 8.74 -8.03 -13.66
C GLU A 16 8.56 -6.52 -13.54
N ILE A 17 7.83 -5.91 -14.49
CA ILE A 17 7.52 -4.49 -14.47
C ILE A 17 6.71 -4.13 -13.20
N ALA A 18 5.69 -4.92 -12.87
CA ALA A 18 4.90 -4.73 -11.66
C ALA A 18 5.77 -4.75 -10.39
N GLY A 19 6.73 -5.66 -10.30
CA GLY A 19 7.69 -5.73 -9.18
C GLY A 19 8.59 -4.50 -9.07
N ILE A 20 9.02 -3.93 -10.21
CA ILE A 20 9.81 -2.69 -10.26
C ILE A 20 8.94 -1.51 -9.78
N VAL A 21 7.72 -1.40 -10.28
CA VAL A 21 6.78 -0.32 -9.90
C VAL A 21 6.48 -0.37 -8.41
N LEU A 22 6.15 -1.54 -7.86
CA LEU A 22 5.92 -1.71 -6.42
C LEU A 22 7.14 -1.34 -5.59
N GLY A 23 8.34 -1.68 -6.06
CA GLY A 23 9.59 -1.28 -5.41
C GLY A 23 9.80 0.23 -5.41
N ALA A 24 9.52 0.90 -6.53
CA ALA A 24 9.62 2.35 -6.65
C ALA A 24 8.60 3.06 -5.74
N LEU A 25 7.37 2.56 -5.67
CA LEU A 25 6.33 3.09 -4.78
C LEU A 25 6.72 2.94 -3.29
N ALA A 26 7.32 1.82 -2.91
CA ALA A 26 7.82 1.64 -1.54
C ALA A 26 8.91 2.65 -1.18
N ILE A 27 9.85 2.91 -2.10
CA ILE A 27 10.91 3.91 -1.90
C ILE A 27 10.29 5.32 -1.81
N ALA A 28 9.37 5.66 -2.71
CA ALA A 28 8.69 6.94 -2.69
C ALA A 28 7.95 7.19 -1.37
N ALA A 29 7.26 6.18 -0.83
CA ALA A 29 6.59 6.27 0.46
C ALA A 29 7.58 6.55 1.61
N ILE A 30 8.74 5.89 1.63
CA ILE A 30 9.79 6.15 2.64
C ILE A 30 10.33 7.57 2.54
N VAL A 31 10.58 8.05 1.32
CA VAL A 31 11.06 9.43 1.09
C VAL A 31 10.03 10.46 1.59
N LEU A 32 8.75 10.25 1.31
CA LEU A 32 7.69 11.13 1.80
C LEU A 32 7.61 11.16 3.33
N VAL A 33 7.70 10.00 4.00
CA VAL A 33 7.74 9.93 5.46
C VAL A 33 8.96 10.68 6.01
N ALA A 34 10.13 10.52 5.37
CA ALA A 34 11.32 11.25 5.77
C ALA A 34 11.14 12.77 5.63
N LEU A 35 10.54 13.23 4.54
CA LEU A 35 10.25 14.65 4.32
C LEU A 35 9.28 15.21 5.39
N ILE A 36 8.20 14.49 5.71
CA ILE A 36 7.25 14.86 6.77
C ILE A 36 7.98 14.95 8.13
N THR A 37 8.85 13.98 8.42
CA THR A 37 9.63 13.95 9.66
C THR A 37 10.59 15.14 9.76
N VAL A 38 11.29 15.46 8.67
CA VAL A 38 12.18 16.63 8.60
C VAL A 38 11.39 17.91 8.81
N ALA A 39 10.26 18.07 8.12
CA ALA A 39 9.41 19.25 8.28
C ALA A 39 8.94 19.44 9.73
N TYR A 40 8.57 18.35 10.41
CA TYR A 40 8.21 18.38 11.82
C TYR A 40 9.36 18.82 12.73
N LEU A 41 10.56 18.26 12.52
CA LEU A 41 11.75 18.55 13.31
C LEU A 41 12.21 20.01 13.17
N PHE A 42 12.13 20.55 11.96
CA PHE A 42 12.49 21.95 11.67
C PHE A 42 11.36 22.94 11.92
N LYS A 43 10.21 22.48 12.45
CA LYS A 43 9.02 23.30 12.71
C LYS A 43 8.60 24.13 11.50
N LEU A 44 8.71 23.57 10.31
CA LEU A 44 8.24 24.20 9.08
C LEU A 44 6.72 24.38 9.16
N ASP A 45 6.21 25.44 8.51
CA ASP A 45 4.77 25.65 8.47
C ASP A 45 4.10 24.49 7.71
N PRO A 46 3.16 23.74 8.32
CA PRO A 46 2.44 22.67 7.65
C PRO A 46 1.73 23.11 6.36
N ASP A 47 1.33 24.35 6.25
CA ASP A 47 0.70 24.91 5.05
C ASP A 47 1.61 24.91 3.83
N MET A 48 2.93 24.95 4.03
CA MET A 48 3.92 24.83 2.95
C MET A 48 3.93 23.40 2.32
N ILE A 49 3.40 22.40 3.03
CA ILE A 49 3.37 21.00 2.57
C ILE A 49 2.12 20.70 1.75
N GLY A 50 1.23 21.69 1.58
CA GLY A 50 0.05 21.57 0.73
C GLY A 50 -1.06 20.71 1.35
N THR A 51 -1.21 20.76 2.67
CA THR A 51 -2.34 20.13 3.36
C THR A 51 -3.62 20.94 3.09
N GLY A 52 -4.20 20.79 1.92
CA GLY A 52 -5.52 21.32 1.60
C GLY A 52 -6.59 20.58 2.43
N TYR A 53 -7.17 21.28 3.40
CA TYR A 53 -8.19 20.71 4.30
C TYR A 53 -9.59 20.63 3.72
N GLU A 54 -9.80 21.21 2.55
CA GLU A 54 -11.14 21.50 2.08
C GLU A 54 -11.90 20.27 1.58
N ASN A 55 -11.19 19.24 1.10
CA ASN A 55 -11.82 18.03 0.58
C ASN A 55 -10.99 16.79 0.93
N PHE A 56 -11.53 15.90 1.74
CA PHE A 56 -10.98 14.55 1.94
C PHE A 56 -11.71 13.59 1.02
N ASP A 57 -10.99 13.01 0.07
CA ASP A 57 -11.50 11.97 -0.82
C ASP A 57 -11.12 10.60 -0.26
N ILE A 58 -12.07 9.91 0.37
CA ILE A 58 -11.88 8.55 0.86
C ILE A 58 -12.62 7.62 -0.10
N GLY A 59 -11.95 7.28 -1.19
CA GLY A 59 -12.46 6.36 -2.20
C GLY A 59 -13.72 6.87 -2.90
N PHE A 60 -14.92 6.53 -2.41
CA PHE A 60 -16.20 6.93 -3.01
C PHE A 60 -16.93 8.03 -2.22
N VAL A 61 -16.35 8.54 -1.15
CA VAL A 61 -16.98 9.51 -0.26
C VAL A 61 -16.14 10.77 -0.15
N GLU A 62 -16.65 11.87 -0.67
CA GLU A 62 -16.08 13.20 -0.51
C GLU A 62 -16.57 13.79 0.82
N LEU A 63 -15.69 13.89 1.81
CA LEU A 63 -16.00 14.51 3.10
C LEU A 63 -15.58 15.98 3.07
N LYS A 64 -16.57 16.88 3.07
CA LYS A 64 -16.36 18.32 3.28
C LYS A 64 -16.31 18.59 4.80
N ILE A 65 -15.15 18.95 5.31
CA ILE A 65 -14.99 19.31 6.72
C ILE A 65 -15.24 20.80 6.85
N ALA A 66 -16.19 21.18 7.70
CA ALA A 66 -16.44 22.58 8.00
C ALA A 66 -15.24 23.20 8.74
N GLU A 67 -14.91 24.48 8.45
CA GLU A 67 -13.78 25.20 9.05
C GLU A 67 -13.76 25.15 10.61
N ALA A 68 -14.96 25.03 11.21
CA ALA A 68 -15.09 24.90 12.68
C ALA A 68 -14.43 23.64 13.26
N TYR A 69 -14.15 22.63 12.44
CA TYR A 69 -13.51 21.36 12.83
C TYR A 69 -12.11 21.21 12.23
N ALA A 70 -11.43 22.31 11.91
CA ALA A 70 -10.09 22.27 11.34
C ALA A 70 -9.15 21.50 12.29
N PRO A 71 -8.70 20.31 11.90
CA PRO A 71 -7.88 19.48 12.77
C PRO A 71 -6.50 20.11 12.96
N ASN A 72 -5.84 19.72 14.03
CA ASN A 72 -4.44 20.10 14.19
C ASN A 72 -3.63 19.55 13.00
N LYS A 73 -3.07 20.47 12.20
CA LYS A 73 -2.34 20.16 10.95
C LYS A 73 -1.25 19.12 11.14
N TRP A 74 -0.58 19.13 12.30
CA TRP A 74 0.43 18.13 12.64
C TRP A 74 -0.13 16.74 12.88
N LEU A 75 -1.35 16.63 13.40
CA LEU A 75 -2.02 15.33 13.56
C LEU A 75 -2.37 14.73 12.19
N VAL A 76 -2.79 15.57 11.24
CA VAL A 76 -3.05 15.12 9.85
C VAL A 76 -1.76 14.62 9.18
N LEU A 77 -0.66 15.35 9.33
CA LEU A 77 0.65 14.93 8.82
C LEU A 77 1.15 13.65 9.48
N LEU A 78 0.94 13.48 10.78
CA LEU A 78 1.26 12.26 11.51
C LEU A 78 0.44 11.07 10.98
N GLN A 79 -0.85 11.26 10.78
CA GLN A 79 -1.72 10.25 10.17
C GLN A 79 -1.22 9.87 8.76
N ALA A 80 -0.93 10.86 7.91
CA ALA A 80 -0.38 10.62 6.58
C ALA A 80 0.94 9.84 6.63
N ALA A 81 1.83 10.16 7.58
CA ALA A 81 3.09 9.44 7.75
C ALA A 81 2.87 7.98 8.16
N ILE A 82 1.92 7.70 9.06
CA ILE A 82 1.56 6.34 9.48
C ILE A 82 0.99 5.56 8.28
N THR A 83 0.05 6.15 7.53
CA THR A 83 -0.54 5.54 6.34
C THR A 83 0.52 5.23 5.28
N LEU A 84 1.48 6.14 5.07
CA LEU A 84 2.60 5.92 4.15
C LEU A 84 3.53 4.79 4.59
N LEU A 85 3.85 4.68 5.89
CA LEU A 85 4.66 3.58 6.44
C LEU A 85 4.00 2.23 6.19
N VAL A 86 2.70 2.17 6.41
CA VAL A 86 1.93 0.97 6.18
C VAL A 86 1.84 0.64 4.70
N SER A 87 1.61 1.63 3.84
CA SER A 87 1.63 1.46 2.38
C SER A 87 2.98 0.94 1.89
N CYS A 88 4.08 1.43 2.46
CA CYS A 88 5.41 0.90 2.19
C CYS A 88 5.49 -0.60 2.48
N ARG A 89 4.94 -1.06 3.60
CA ARG A 89 4.87 -2.48 3.95
C ARG A 89 4.04 -3.28 2.95
N LEU A 90 2.88 -2.75 2.54
CA LEU A 90 2.03 -3.39 1.54
C LEU A 90 2.71 -3.50 0.17
N PHE A 91 3.41 -2.45 -0.27
CA PHE A 91 4.17 -2.48 -1.52
C PHE A 91 5.31 -3.51 -1.47
N TYR A 92 6.01 -3.61 -0.34
CA TYR A 92 7.04 -4.60 -0.14
C TYR A 92 6.49 -6.03 -0.21
N ASP A 93 5.39 -6.30 0.49
CA ASP A 93 4.73 -7.62 0.48
C ASP A 93 4.14 -7.92 -0.92
N GLY A 94 3.57 -6.94 -1.61
CA GLY A 94 3.14 -7.05 -3.00
C GLY A 94 4.29 -7.45 -3.93
N ARG A 95 5.47 -6.81 -3.79
CA ARG A 95 6.68 -7.18 -4.54
C ARG A 95 7.11 -8.61 -4.27
N ARG A 96 7.04 -9.09 -3.02
CA ARG A 96 7.31 -10.50 -2.68
C ARG A 96 6.31 -11.44 -3.36
N GLY A 97 5.01 -11.07 -3.36
CA GLY A 97 3.97 -11.81 -4.06
C GLY A 97 4.25 -11.95 -5.56
N VAL A 98 4.64 -10.86 -6.19
CA VAL A 98 5.10 -10.84 -7.60
C VAL A 98 6.28 -11.81 -7.80
N GLY A 99 7.25 -11.83 -6.88
CA GLY A 99 8.36 -12.77 -6.91
C GLY A 99 7.89 -14.23 -6.91
N TYR A 100 6.97 -14.60 -6.03
CA TYR A 100 6.41 -15.96 -5.98
C TYR A 100 5.65 -16.34 -7.25
N ILE A 101 4.90 -15.39 -7.86
CA ILE A 101 4.24 -15.62 -9.15
C ILE A 101 5.27 -15.87 -10.25
N ARG A 102 6.35 -15.12 -10.31
CA ARG A 102 7.43 -15.32 -11.29
C ARG A 102 8.12 -16.67 -11.11
N GLU A 103 8.35 -17.12 -9.88
CA GLU A 103 8.90 -18.45 -9.59
C GLU A 103 7.92 -19.58 -10.01
N ILE A 104 6.61 -19.36 -9.95
CA ILE A 104 5.59 -20.28 -10.47
C ILE A 104 5.62 -20.33 -12.02
N LEU A 105 5.81 -19.18 -12.66
CA LEU A 105 5.86 -19.10 -14.12
C LEU A 105 7.12 -19.73 -14.73
N GLN A 106 8.23 -19.80 -13.99
CA GLN A 106 9.49 -20.33 -14.48
C GLN A 106 9.40 -21.76 -15.02
N PRO A 107 8.88 -22.76 -14.26
CA PRO A 107 8.71 -24.11 -14.80
C PRO A 107 7.71 -24.19 -15.96
N MET A 108 6.73 -23.27 -16.00
CA MET A 108 5.77 -23.22 -17.12
C MET A 108 6.43 -22.79 -18.43
N LYS A 109 7.48 -21.96 -18.37
CA LYS A 109 8.30 -21.62 -19.55
C LYS A 109 9.08 -22.82 -20.08
N GLU A 110 9.43 -23.75 -19.19
CA GLU A 110 10.14 -25.00 -19.49
C GLU A 110 9.18 -26.17 -19.80
N GLU A 111 7.89 -25.88 -19.94
CA GLU A 111 6.83 -26.87 -20.17
C GLU A 111 6.69 -27.93 -19.07
N LYS A 112 7.04 -27.57 -17.82
CA LYS A 112 6.96 -28.41 -16.61
C LYS A 112 5.99 -27.83 -15.56
N PRO A 113 4.68 -27.71 -15.86
CA PRO A 113 3.73 -26.98 -15.02
C PRO A 113 3.49 -27.61 -13.63
N PHE A 114 3.84 -28.89 -13.46
CA PHE A 114 3.64 -29.64 -12.22
C PHE A 114 4.91 -29.79 -11.37
N ALA A 115 5.91 -28.97 -11.59
CA ALA A 115 7.11 -28.97 -10.77
C ALA A 115 6.78 -28.68 -9.29
N SER A 116 7.46 -29.33 -8.35
CA SER A 116 7.24 -29.16 -6.90
C SER A 116 7.35 -27.71 -6.44
N VAL A 117 8.17 -26.91 -7.10
CA VAL A 117 8.37 -25.47 -6.83
C VAL A 117 7.08 -24.68 -7.00
N VAL A 118 6.19 -25.08 -7.90
CA VAL A 118 4.88 -24.45 -8.11
C VAL A 118 4.01 -24.57 -6.86
N SER A 119 3.90 -25.77 -6.30
CA SER A 119 3.12 -26.03 -5.09
C SER A 119 3.64 -25.26 -3.89
N VAL A 120 4.97 -25.20 -3.73
CA VAL A 120 5.62 -24.46 -2.63
C VAL A 120 5.32 -22.96 -2.73
N ASN A 121 5.46 -22.36 -3.91
CA ASN A 121 5.24 -20.92 -4.10
C ASN A 121 3.76 -20.53 -4.06
N LEU A 122 2.84 -21.41 -4.49
CA LEU A 122 1.41 -21.21 -4.28
C LEU A 122 1.07 -21.14 -2.78
N LYS A 123 1.64 -22.01 -1.94
CA LYS A 123 1.46 -21.95 -0.48
C LYS A 123 1.99 -20.65 0.13
N LYS A 124 3.16 -20.19 -0.33
CA LYS A 124 3.74 -18.91 0.12
C LYS A 124 2.85 -17.74 -0.30
N LEU A 125 2.36 -17.75 -1.54
CA LEU A 125 1.47 -16.72 -2.06
C LEU A 125 0.15 -16.67 -1.28
N ALA A 126 -0.45 -17.83 -1.00
CA ALA A 126 -1.68 -17.92 -0.21
C ALA A 126 -1.49 -17.34 1.21
N LYS A 127 -0.39 -17.70 1.91
CA LYS A 127 -0.06 -17.14 3.22
C LYS A 127 0.14 -15.63 3.18
N LEU A 128 0.83 -15.14 2.16
CA LEU A 128 1.06 -13.71 1.95
C LEU A 128 -0.26 -12.97 1.71
N SER A 129 -1.16 -13.51 0.88
CA SER A 129 -2.47 -12.91 0.60
C SER A 129 -3.33 -12.80 1.85
N ILE A 130 -3.34 -13.84 2.70
CA ILE A 130 -4.05 -13.79 3.99
C ILE A 130 -3.43 -12.71 4.90
N SER A 131 -2.11 -12.65 4.99
CA SER A 131 -1.40 -11.65 5.79
C SER A 131 -1.70 -10.22 5.32
N ILE A 132 -1.69 -9.97 4.02
CA ILE A 132 -2.06 -8.67 3.43
C ILE A 132 -3.52 -8.34 3.76
N GLY A 133 -4.44 -9.29 3.58
CA GLY A 133 -5.86 -9.10 3.89
C GLY A 133 -6.10 -8.71 5.35
N ILE A 134 -5.46 -9.38 6.30
CA ILE A 134 -5.54 -9.04 7.72
C ILE A 134 -4.95 -7.64 7.96
N LEU A 135 -3.76 -7.35 7.41
CA LEU A 135 -3.10 -6.07 7.58
C LEU A 135 -3.96 -4.91 7.08
N VAL A 136 -4.53 -5.02 5.88
CA VAL A 136 -5.41 -3.99 5.29
C VAL A 136 -6.62 -3.73 6.20
N ASN A 137 -7.27 -4.77 6.71
CA ASN A 137 -8.43 -4.60 7.60
C ASN A 137 -8.04 -3.94 8.94
N VAL A 138 -6.93 -4.34 9.55
CA VAL A 138 -6.43 -3.73 10.80
C VAL A 138 -6.11 -2.25 10.59
N ILE A 139 -5.52 -1.90 9.46
CA ILE A 139 -5.19 -0.51 9.14
C ILE A 139 -6.47 0.30 8.91
N SER A 140 -7.40 -0.20 8.12
CA SER A 140 -8.66 0.48 7.86
C SER A 140 -9.40 0.77 9.18
N LEU A 141 -9.42 -0.17 10.12
CA LEU A 141 -9.99 0.04 11.44
C LEU A 141 -9.20 1.10 12.24
N ALA A 142 -7.87 1.05 12.21
CA ALA A 142 -7.04 2.03 12.90
C ALA A 142 -7.21 3.44 12.32
N GLU A 143 -7.31 3.57 11.00
CA GLU A 143 -7.59 4.85 10.33
C GLU A 143 -8.96 5.41 10.72
N GLN A 144 -10.00 4.58 10.77
CA GLN A 144 -11.33 5.00 11.23
C GLN A 144 -11.30 5.51 12.68
N ILE A 145 -10.61 4.80 13.57
CA ILE A 145 -10.44 5.22 14.97
C ILE A 145 -9.68 6.53 15.04
N MET A 146 -8.58 6.67 14.29
CA MET A 146 -7.80 7.92 14.25
C MET A 146 -8.63 9.09 13.72
N MET A 147 -9.47 8.89 12.71
CA MET A 147 -10.36 9.92 12.19
C MET A 147 -11.30 10.47 13.27
N ILE A 148 -11.84 9.61 14.13
CA ILE A 148 -12.71 10.04 15.25
C ILE A 148 -11.93 10.96 16.20
N PHE A 149 -10.69 10.57 16.55
CA PHE A 149 -9.88 11.35 17.50
C PHE A 149 -9.28 12.63 16.90
N VAL A 150 -8.92 12.60 15.61
CA VAL A 150 -8.29 13.74 14.93
C VAL A 150 -9.31 14.81 14.56
N TYR A 151 -10.52 14.39 14.16
CA TYR A 151 -11.54 15.30 13.65
C TYR A 151 -12.71 15.52 14.62
N ASP A 152 -12.63 14.95 15.82
CA ASP A 152 -13.67 15.07 16.87
C ASP A 152 -15.09 14.81 16.31
N LEU A 153 -15.22 13.79 15.47
CA LEU A 153 -16.47 13.39 14.82
C LEU A 153 -17.17 12.29 15.63
N PRO A 154 -18.02 12.66 16.60
CA PRO A 154 -18.81 11.67 17.34
C PRO A 154 -19.89 11.13 16.41
N GLY A 155 -19.74 9.94 15.90
CA GLY A 155 -20.80 9.29 15.12
C GLY A 155 -20.39 8.46 13.92
N LEU A 156 -19.09 8.33 13.62
CA LEU A 156 -18.58 7.50 12.51
C LEU A 156 -18.42 6.00 12.88
N LEU A 157 -18.86 5.60 14.05
CA LEU A 157 -18.89 4.20 14.52
C LEU A 157 -20.23 3.52 14.18
N ILE A 158 -20.71 3.65 12.95
CA ILE A 158 -21.88 2.87 12.49
C ILE A 158 -21.48 1.99 11.32
#